data_2d300b4a8ef67670c4b2133762688559
#
_entry.id   2d300b4a8ef67670c4b2133762688559
#
_cell.length_a   1.000
_cell.length_b   1.000
_cell.length_c   1.000
_cell.angle_alpha   90.00
_cell.angle_beta   90.00
_cell.angle_gamma   90.00
#
_symmetry.space_group_name_H-M   'P 1'
#
loop_
_entity.id
_entity.type
_entity.pdbx_description
1 polymer ?
#
loop_
_entity_poly.entity_id
_entity_poly.type
_entity_poly.pdbx_seq_one_letter_code
_entity_poly.pdbx_strand_id
1 'polypeptide(L)'
;MSFHLDIVPPGALEQELTHGHLSPAYLVLGPETYLAHQAVETLRRSTISADLAAFNESEFDASSSTAAEILSAARTVPMMSPRRLVLVKDLHALPETEREPLLEYLSAPFERCVLILTALDLDRRTTFFRKLKEKARILEYPKLKSAALERWVADYMRSRGYTAAPGALKLLLEAAGTDLQTLVNEIEKLALFAGTSGVITGEAVDELAGASRQRGIFELIDALGRRDSRAALQILASLLDAGEAPLMIVTMMARHYRQILIVKEMLENRRKPSEISEAAQVPGFIFEEFVRQARSIDREFARAMCLKLAETDRRFKSTNVDTRMVLESLICTL
;
A
#
# COMPACT_ATOMS: atom_id res chain seq x y z
N MET A 1 20.43 11.81 22.15
CA MET A 1 20.08 12.67 21.00
C MET A 1 18.98 11.98 20.22
N SER A 2 17.77 12.50 20.30
CA SER A 2 16.60 11.96 19.58
C SER A 2 16.75 12.35 18.12
N PHE A 3 17.07 11.39 17.25
CA PHE A 3 17.15 11.62 15.82
C PHE A 3 15.71 11.72 15.29
N HIS A 4 15.24 12.93 15.06
CA HIS A 4 14.05 13.15 14.24
C HIS A 4 14.42 12.75 12.81
N LEU A 5 13.96 11.60 12.39
CA LEU A 5 13.87 11.25 10.98
C LEU A 5 12.73 12.10 10.43
N ASP A 6 13.04 12.98 9.47
CA ASP A 6 12.04 13.85 8.88
C ASP A 6 11.09 13.03 8.03
N ILE A 7 9.93 12.68 8.62
CA ILE A 7 8.77 12.26 7.82
C ILE A 7 8.41 13.51 7.01
N VAL A 8 8.75 13.48 5.73
CA VAL A 8 8.45 14.60 4.83
C VAL A 8 6.97 14.51 4.45
N PRO A 9 6.10 15.40 4.94
CA PRO A 9 4.69 15.34 4.56
C PRO A 9 4.54 15.55 3.06
N PRO A 10 3.48 14.98 2.44
CA PRO A 10 3.12 15.29 1.06
C PRO A 10 3.01 16.82 0.89
N GLY A 11 3.68 17.37 -0.10
CA GLY A 11 3.75 18.82 -0.34
C GLY A 11 4.97 19.52 0.26
N ALA A 12 5.60 19.03 1.32
CA ALA A 12 6.83 19.62 1.83
C ALA A 12 8.01 19.41 0.87
N LEU A 13 8.08 18.23 0.22
CA LEU A 13 9.06 17.97 -0.83
C LEU A 13 8.89 18.93 -2.01
N GLU A 14 7.65 19.18 -2.44
CA GLU A 14 7.36 20.11 -3.53
C GLU A 14 7.80 21.54 -3.17
N GLN A 15 7.56 21.97 -1.94
CA GLN A 15 8.05 23.27 -1.44
C GLN A 15 9.58 23.34 -1.41
N GLU A 16 10.26 22.31 -0.94
CA GLU A 16 11.72 22.20 -0.91
C GLU A 16 12.29 22.33 -2.34
N LEU A 17 11.69 21.65 -3.30
CA LEU A 17 12.10 21.67 -4.71
C LEU A 17 11.79 23.00 -5.42
N THR A 18 10.68 23.65 -5.10
CA THR A 18 10.34 24.99 -5.66
C THR A 18 11.31 26.08 -5.20
N HIS A 19 11.94 25.92 -4.04
CA HIS A 19 13.01 26.82 -3.58
C HIS A 19 14.39 26.49 -4.20
N GLY A 20 14.45 25.56 -5.16
CA GLY A 20 15.68 25.24 -5.89
C GLY A 20 16.63 24.28 -5.16
N HIS A 21 16.19 23.68 -4.05
CA HIS A 21 17.02 22.74 -3.27
C HIS A 21 16.86 21.31 -3.79
N LEU A 22 17.52 20.98 -4.90
CA LEU A 22 17.57 19.62 -5.42
C LEU A 22 18.87 18.95 -4.98
N SER A 23 18.79 17.95 -4.12
CA SER A 23 19.94 17.17 -3.66
C SER A 23 20.45 16.24 -4.76
N PRO A 24 21.76 15.96 -4.82
CA PRO A 24 22.33 15.03 -5.82
C PRO A 24 21.93 13.59 -5.58
N ALA A 25 21.49 13.23 -4.37
CA ALA A 25 21.02 11.88 -4.04
C ALA A 25 19.87 11.90 -3.04
N TYR A 26 18.91 11.04 -3.27
CA TYR A 26 17.75 10.79 -2.41
C TYR A 26 17.65 9.32 -2.05
N LEU A 27 17.28 9.02 -0.81
CA LEU A 27 16.81 7.72 -0.37
C LEU A 27 15.33 7.83 0.00
N VAL A 28 14.48 7.20 -0.78
CA VAL A 28 13.04 7.07 -0.52
C VAL A 28 12.82 5.75 0.19
N LEU A 29 12.50 5.80 1.47
CA LEU A 29 12.48 4.64 2.36
C LEU A 29 11.12 4.48 3.04
N GLY A 30 10.59 3.28 3.04
CA GLY A 30 9.44 2.93 3.85
C GLY A 30 8.41 2.06 3.15
N PRO A 31 7.55 1.40 3.94
CA PRO A 31 6.54 0.48 3.45
C PRO A 31 5.29 1.16 2.86
N GLU A 32 5.15 2.51 2.97
CA GLU A 32 4.04 3.23 2.35
C GLU A 32 4.36 3.52 0.88
N THR A 33 4.11 2.52 0.04
CA THR A 33 4.51 2.52 -1.37
C THR A 33 3.86 3.61 -2.19
N TYR A 34 2.60 3.99 -1.88
CA TYR A 34 1.91 5.07 -2.59
C TYR A 34 2.64 6.41 -2.42
N LEU A 35 2.95 6.80 -1.18
CA LEU A 35 3.66 8.05 -0.90
C LEU A 35 5.10 8.02 -1.40
N ALA A 36 5.78 6.88 -1.29
CA ALA A 36 7.11 6.70 -1.84
C ALA A 36 7.11 6.90 -3.37
N HIS A 37 6.14 6.32 -4.07
CA HIS A 37 5.99 6.51 -5.51
C HIS A 37 5.68 7.97 -5.87
N GLN A 38 4.80 8.64 -5.13
CA GLN A 38 4.51 10.07 -5.33
C GLN A 38 5.77 10.94 -5.16
N ALA A 39 6.62 10.63 -4.17
CA ALA A 39 7.88 11.33 -3.98
C ALA A 39 8.85 11.13 -5.15
N VAL A 40 8.98 9.89 -5.65
CA VAL A 40 9.79 9.59 -6.83
C VAL A 40 9.29 10.36 -8.05
N GLU A 41 7.97 10.38 -8.29
CA GLU A 41 7.39 11.12 -9.41
C GLU A 41 7.60 12.64 -9.28
N THR A 42 7.51 13.19 -8.07
CA THR A 42 7.78 14.61 -7.80
C THR A 42 9.26 14.95 -8.10
N LEU A 43 10.19 14.11 -7.64
CA LEU A 43 11.62 14.26 -7.93
C LEU A 43 11.91 14.14 -9.43
N ARG A 44 11.27 13.17 -10.11
CA ARG A 44 11.39 12.96 -11.55
C ARG A 44 11.01 14.22 -12.32
N ARG A 45 9.80 14.76 -12.08
CA ARG A 45 9.30 15.97 -12.75
C ARG A 45 10.16 17.22 -12.46
N SER A 46 10.74 17.30 -11.28
CA SER A 46 11.63 18.42 -10.90
C SER A 46 13.03 18.29 -11.46
N THR A 47 13.44 17.10 -11.93
CA THR A 47 14.78 16.83 -12.45
C THR A 47 14.82 16.91 -13.95
N ILE A 48 13.84 16.33 -14.64
CA ILE A 48 13.82 16.14 -16.11
C ILE A 48 12.44 16.50 -16.64
N SER A 49 12.38 17.18 -17.79
CA SER A 49 11.14 17.35 -18.53
C SER A 49 10.70 16.03 -19.18
N ALA A 50 9.39 15.81 -19.29
CA ALA A 50 8.83 14.56 -19.84
C ALA A 50 9.36 14.24 -21.24
N ASP A 51 9.53 15.26 -22.09
CA ASP A 51 10.01 15.11 -23.48
C ASP A 51 11.45 14.62 -23.57
N LEU A 52 12.27 14.81 -22.55
CA LEU A 52 13.67 14.44 -22.49
C LEU A 52 13.94 13.21 -21.61
N ALA A 53 12.91 12.64 -20.99
CA ALA A 53 13.04 11.51 -20.07
C ALA A 53 13.69 10.30 -20.76
N ALA A 54 13.28 9.97 -21.98
CA ALA A 54 13.83 8.83 -22.74
C ALA A 54 15.36 8.87 -22.92
N PHE A 55 15.98 10.04 -22.90
CA PHE A 55 17.43 10.21 -23.07
C PHE A 55 18.18 10.42 -21.76
N ASN A 56 17.49 10.86 -20.71
CA ASN A 56 18.11 11.32 -19.48
C ASN A 56 17.68 10.56 -18.24
N GLU A 57 16.80 9.57 -18.38
CA GLU A 57 16.39 8.69 -17.30
C GLU A 57 16.94 7.28 -17.50
N SER A 58 17.39 6.68 -16.39
CA SER A 58 17.77 5.26 -16.37
C SER A 58 17.22 4.65 -15.08
N GLU A 59 16.60 3.48 -15.23
CA GLU A 59 16.00 2.75 -14.11
C GLU A 59 16.70 1.40 -13.95
N PHE A 60 17.04 1.06 -12.72
CA PHE A 60 17.72 -0.16 -12.34
C PHE A 60 16.99 -0.84 -11.20
N ASP A 61 17.02 -2.16 -11.22
CA ASP A 61 16.61 -2.99 -10.09
C ASP A 61 17.88 -3.49 -9.38
N ALA A 62 18.02 -3.17 -8.10
CA ALA A 62 19.22 -3.52 -7.33
C ALA A 62 19.44 -5.03 -7.16
N SER A 63 18.40 -5.85 -7.38
CA SER A 63 18.51 -7.31 -7.34
C SER A 63 19.19 -7.91 -8.57
N SER A 64 19.16 -7.19 -9.69
CA SER A 64 19.67 -7.67 -11.01
C SER A 64 20.73 -6.80 -11.63
N SER A 65 21.03 -5.62 -11.04
CA SER A 65 21.99 -4.67 -11.58
C SER A 65 23.24 -4.59 -10.72
N THR A 66 24.39 -4.32 -11.35
CA THR A 66 25.67 -4.09 -10.66
C THR A 66 25.85 -2.59 -10.33
N ALA A 67 26.65 -2.28 -9.30
CA ALA A 67 27.04 -0.91 -9.02
C ALA A 67 27.75 -0.26 -10.24
N ALA A 68 28.53 -1.01 -10.97
CA ALA A 68 29.23 -0.51 -12.16
C ALA A 68 28.26 0.00 -13.24
N GLU A 69 27.17 -0.71 -13.51
CA GLU A 69 26.12 -0.31 -14.46
C GLU A 69 25.40 0.94 -13.99
N ILE A 70 24.96 0.95 -12.72
CA ILE A 70 24.31 2.09 -12.09
C ILE A 70 25.17 3.35 -12.13
N LEU A 71 26.45 3.21 -11.74
CA LEU A 71 27.40 4.32 -11.68
C LEU A 71 27.84 4.80 -13.06
N SER A 72 27.92 3.92 -14.05
CA SER A 72 28.15 4.30 -15.45
C SER A 72 27.03 5.20 -15.94
N ALA A 73 25.79 4.82 -15.68
CA ALA A 73 24.63 5.66 -16.01
C ALA A 73 24.67 6.99 -15.24
N ALA A 74 24.98 6.97 -13.94
CA ALA A 74 25.01 8.17 -13.12
C ALA A 74 26.11 9.18 -13.52
N ARG A 75 27.22 8.71 -14.11
CA ARG A 75 28.31 9.56 -14.62
C ARG A 75 28.14 10.01 -16.05
N THR A 76 27.13 9.49 -16.76
CA THR A 76 26.86 9.87 -18.15
C THR A 76 26.33 11.32 -18.21
N VAL A 77 26.90 12.10 -19.13
CA VAL A 77 26.47 13.51 -19.35
C VAL A 77 25.03 13.55 -19.86
N PRO A 78 24.14 14.38 -19.30
CA PRO A 78 22.78 14.51 -19.78
C PRO A 78 22.72 15.10 -21.18
N MET A 79 21.77 14.64 -21.97
CA MET A 79 21.57 15.05 -23.37
C MET A 79 20.45 16.09 -23.44
N MET A 80 20.78 17.30 -23.90
CA MET A 80 19.82 18.41 -24.06
C MET A 80 19.04 18.78 -22.77
N SER A 81 19.53 18.35 -21.63
CA SER A 81 18.93 18.59 -20.30
C SER A 81 20.00 19.09 -19.32
N PRO A 82 19.64 19.94 -18.35
CA PRO A 82 20.59 20.35 -17.29
C PRO A 82 21.04 19.16 -16.43
N ARG A 83 20.17 18.18 -16.22
CA ARG A 83 20.43 17.02 -15.36
C ARG A 83 19.85 15.76 -15.98
N ARG A 84 20.38 14.62 -15.49
CA ARG A 84 19.81 13.30 -15.69
C ARG A 84 19.32 12.71 -14.38
N LEU A 85 18.50 11.69 -14.46
CA LEU A 85 17.98 10.95 -13.34
C LEU A 85 18.38 9.48 -13.44
N VAL A 86 18.84 8.93 -12.33
CA VAL A 86 19.06 7.49 -12.19
C VAL A 86 18.22 7.02 -11.01
N LEU A 87 17.27 6.12 -11.27
CA LEU A 87 16.42 5.48 -10.27
C LEU A 87 16.92 4.06 -10.02
N VAL A 88 17.21 3.74 -8.76
CA VAL A 88 17.56 2.39 -8.31
C VAL A 88 16.47 1.89 -7.37
N LYS A 89 15.75 0.87 -7.81
CA LYS A 89 14.70 0.22 -7.03
C LYS A 89 15.27 -0.87 -6.14
N ASP A 90 14.57 -1.13 -5.04
CA ASP A 90 14.84 -2.24 -4.12
C ASP A 90 16.27 -2.31 -3.59
N LEU A 91 16.81 -1.15 -3.18
CA LEU A 91 18.18 -1.02 -2.66
C LEU A 91 18.52 -2.05 -1.57
N HIS A 92 17.54 -2.55 -0.82
CA HIS A 92 17.74 -3.60 0.18
C HIS A 92 18.26 -4.92 -0.43
N ALA A 93 17.98 -5.17 -1.70
CA ALA A 93 18.42 -6.35 -2.45
C ALA A 93 19.84 -6.20 -3.02
N LEU A 94 20.47 -5.00 -2.92
CA LEU A 94 21.81 -4.78 -3.44
C LEU A 94 22.84 -5.65 -2.69
N PRO A 95 23.66 -6.49 -3.39
CA PRO A 95 24.68 -7.30 -2.77
C PRO A 95 25.67 -6.45 -1.96
N GLU A 96 26.21 -7.03 -0.88
CA GLU A 96 27.15 -6.29 -0.01
C GLU A 96 28.41 -5.81 -0.75
N THR A 97 28.90 -6.58 -1.71
CA THR A 97 30.05 -6.24 -2.57
C THR A 97 29.79 -5.01 -3.44
N GLU A 98 28.54 -4.71 -3.75
CA GLU A 98 28.13 -3.59 -4.59
C GLU A 98 27.86 -2.30 -3.80
N ARG A 99 27.81 -2.38 -2.47
CA ARG A 99 27.45 -1.25 -1.60
C ARG A 99 28.57 -0.21 -1.46
N GLU A 100 29.82 -0.63 -1.34
CA GLU A 100 30.92 0.31 -1.16
C GLU A 100 31.18 1.19 -2.38
N PRO A 101 31.20 0.69 -3.64
CA PRO A 101 31.29 1.54 -4.84
C PRO A 101 30.17 2.61 -4.91
N LEU A 102 28.94 2.25 -4.49
CA LEU A 102 27.83 3.20 -4.44
C LEU A 102 28.09 4.31 -3.41
N LEU A 103 28.59 3.96 -2.21
CA LEU A 103 28.92 4.94 -1.17
C LEU A 103 30.12 5.84 -1.57
N GLU A 104 31.08 5.31 -2.30
CA GLU A 104 32.19 6.10 -2.85
C GLU A 104 31.67 7.16 -3.83
N TYR A 105 30.79 6.77 -4.75
CA TYR A 105 30.15 7.71 -5.66
C TYR A 105 29.38 8.82 -4.93
N LEU A 106 28.64 8.46 -3.90
CA LEU A 106 27.87 9.41 -3.09
C LEU A 106 28.76 10.39 -2.29
N SER A 107 30.05 10.13 -2.17
CA SER A 107 30.99 11.07 -1.53
C SER A 107 31.37 12.25 -2.44
N ALA A 108 31.32 12.04 -3.77
CA ALA A 108 31.56 13.05 -4.79
C ALA A 108 30.65 12.77 -6.00
N PRO A 109 29.33 12.98 -5.84
CA PRO A 109 28.36 12.66 -6.87
C PRO A 109 28.53 13.59 -8.07
N PHE A 110 28.21 13.09 -9.26
CA PHE A 110 28.23 13.91 -10.47
C PHE A 110 27.12 14.97 -10.38
N GLU A 111 27.50 16.25 -10.40
CA GLU A 111 26.58 17.39 -10.15
C GLU A 111 25.37 17.46 -11.11
N ARG A 112 25.51 16.88 -12.30
CA ARG A 112 24.46 16.83 -13.32
C ARG A 112 23.63 15.55 -13.29
N CYS A 113 23.73 14.77 -12.21
CA CYS A 113 22.92 13.58 -11.99
C CYS A 113 22.17 13.70 -10.66
N VAL A 114 20.88 13.32 -10.67
CA VAL A 114 20.11 13.04 -9.46
C VAL A 114 19.93 11.55 -9.34
N LEU A 115 20.48 10.98 -8.27
CA LEU A 115 20.37 9.56 -7.96
C LEU A 115 19.24 9.35 -6.95
N ILE A 116 18.22 8.59 -7.31
CA ILE A 116 17.12 8.21 -6.43
C ILE A 116 17.25 6.74 -6.10
N LEU A 117 17.33 6.42 -4.83
CA LEU A 117 17.39 5.07 -4.29
C LEU A 117 16.08 4.78 -3.56
N THR A 118 15.43 3.66 -3.83
CA THR A 118 14.20 3.28 -3.11
C THR A 118 14.40 1.97 -2.35
N ALA A 119 13.79 1.86 -1.16
CA ALA A 119 13.75 0.63 -0.40
C ALA A 119 12.51 0.58 0.50
N LEU A 120 11.95 -0.62 0.70
CA LEU A 120 10.86 -0.83 1.65
C LEU A 120 11.35 -0.72 3.10
N ASP A 121 12.53 -1.27 3.36
CA ASP A 121 13.20 -1.20 4.66
C ASP A 121 14.72 -1.37 4.48
N LEU A 122 15.50 -0.82 5.40
CA LEU A 122 16.95 -1.00 5.51
C LEU A 122 17.34 -1.14 6.97
N ASP A 123 18.23 -2.08 7.29
CA ASP A 123 18.74 -2.21 8.66
C ASP A 123 19.56 -0.98 9.06
N ARG A 124 18.95 -0.15 9.90
CA ARG A 124 19.49 1.14 10.37
C ARG A 124 20.76 1.01 11.22
N ARG A 125 21.07 -0.20 11.71
CA ARG A 125 22.26 -0.48 12.52
C ARG A 125 23.49 -0.69 11.67
N THR A 126 23.34 -0.94 10.38
CA THR A 126 24.45 -1.21 9.46
C THR A 126 25.31 0.03 9.21
N THR A 127 26.58 -0.21 8.95
CA THR A 127 27.52 0.86 8.53
C THR A 127 27.09 1.46 7.19
N PHE A 128 26.51 0.64 6.31
CA PHE A 128 25.96 1.08 5.03
C PHE A 128 24.89 2.15 5.22
N PHE A 129 23.86 1.88 6.03
CA PHE A 129 22.79 2.85 6.28
C PHE A 129 23.32 4.15 6.90
N ARG A 130 24.26 4.06 7.87
CA ARG A 130 24.85 5.26 8.50
C ARG A 130 25.58 6.15 7.48
N LYS A 131 26.43 5.54 6.64
CA LYS A 131 27.14 6.27 5.58
C LYS A 131 26.18 6.85 4.54
N LEU A 132 25.12 6.09 4.17
CA LEU A 132 24.10 6.54 3.22
C LEU A 132 23.35 7.78 3.75
N LYS A 133 22.99 7.76 5.04
CA LYS A 133 22.30 8.89 5.71
C LYS A 133 23.13 10.19 5.71
N GLU A 134 24.44 10.11 5.72
CA GLU A 134 25.33 11.28 5.69
C GLU A 134 25.43 11.91 4.29
N LYS A 135 25.11 11.14 3.23
CA LYS A 135 25.39 11.48 1.83
C LYS A 135 24.15 11.68 0.97
N ALA A 136 23.00 11.13 1.36
CA ALA A 136 21.74 11.22 0.66
C ALA A 136 20.68 11.90 1.52
N ARG A 137 19.77 12.66 0.87
CA ARG A 137 18.57 13.19 1.52
C ARG A 137 17.60 12.02 1.72
N ILE A 138 17.22 11.71 2.97
CA ILE A 138 16.27 10.64 3.28
C ILE A 138 14.85 11.20 3.32
N LEU A 139 13.97 10.55 2.55
CA LEU A 139 12.53 10.76 2.55
C LEU A 139 11.90 9.48 3.10
N GLU A 140 11.32 9.55 4.30
CA GLU A 140 10.80 8.36 4.98
C GLU A 140 9.27 8.32 4.98
N TYR A 141 8.70 7.20 4.54
CA TYR A 141 7.26 6.98 4.40
C TYR A 141 6.81 5.71 5.15
N PRO A 142 6.65 5.81 6.49
CA PRO A 142 6.11 4.72 7.29
C PRO A 142 4.61 4.54 7.00
N LYS A 143 4.07 3.34 7.27
CA LYS A 143 2.61 3.11 7.21
C LYS A 143 1.87 4.11 8.09
N LEU A 144 0.83 4.71 7.53
CA LEU A 144 0.01 5.66 8.25
C LEU A 144 -0.85 4.94 9.30
N LYS A 145 -0.80 5.42 10.55
CA LYS A 145 -1.68 4.97 11.63
C LYS A 145 -3.06 5.64 11.54
N SER A 146 -4.08 5.04 12.15
CA SER A 146 -5.49 5.45 12.01
C SER A 146 -5.73 6.96 11.95
N ALA A 147 -5.30 7.73 12.94
CA ALA A 147 -5.51 9.19 12.95
C ALA A 147 -4.70 9.94 11.87
N ALA A 148 -3.51 9.45 11.50
CA ALA A 148 -2.72 10.01 10.42
C ALA A 148 -3.32 9.68 9.06
N LEU A 149 -3.87 8.47 8.91
CA LEU A 149 -4.58 8.04 7.71
C LEU A 149 -5.84 8.88 7.47
N GLU A 150 -6.69 9.04 8.49
CA GLU A 150 -7.89 9.88 8.40
C GLU A 150 -7.56 11.31 7.98
N ARG A 151 -6.53 11.89 8.59
CA ARG A 151 -6.06 13.23 8.26
C ARG A 151 -5.56 13.30 6.82
N TRP A 152 -4.75 12.34 6.41
CA TRP A 152 -4.21 12.28 5.06
C TRP A 152 -5.33 12.16 4.01
N VAL A 153 -6.32 11.29 4.22
CA VAL A 153 -7.47 11.15 3.31
C VAL A 153 -8.28 12.44 3.22
N ALA A 154 -8.54 13.11 4.36
CA ALA A 154 -9.24 14.39 4.36
C ALA A 154 -8.44 15.48 3.63
N ASP A 155 -7.11 15.51 3.79
CA ASP A 155 -6.23 16.45 3.09
C ASP A 155 -6.18 16.15 1.59
N TYR A 156 -6.11 14.88 1.21
CA TYR A 156 -6.16 14.46 -0.19
C TYR A 156 -7.48 14.88 -0.86
N MET A 157 -8.63 14.61 -0.23
CA MET A 157 -9.93 15.07 -0.74
C MET A 157 -9.96 16.58 -0.93
N ARG A 158 -9.50 17.35 0.07
CA ARG A 158 -9.45 18.82 -0.01
C ARG A 158 -8.55 19.32 -1.13
N SER A 159 -7.40 18.69 -1.37
CA SER A 159 -6.50 19.04 -2.46
C SER A 159 -7.14 18.85 -3.84
N ARG A 160 -8.15 17.97 -3.94
CA ARG A 160 -8.94 17.71 -5.15
C ARG A 160 -10.23 18.55 -5.23
N GLY A 161 -10.47 19.43 -4.25
CA GLY A 161 -11.66 20.27 -4.20
C GLY A 161 -12.90 19.59 -3.60
N TYR A 162 -12.72 18.46 -2.90
CA TYR A 162 -13.80 17.71 -2.29
C TYR A 162 -13.74 17.73 -0.77
N THR A 163 -14.90 17.58 -0.16
CA THR A 163 -15.05 17.40 1.30
C THR A 163 -15.92 16.20 1.60
N ALA A 164 -15.69 15.54 2.74
CA ALA A 164 -16.52 14.45 3.19
C ALA A 164 -17.64 14.98 4.11
N ALA A 165 -18.87 14.55 3.89
CA ALA A 165 -19.96 14.76 4.84
C ALA A 165 -19.66 14.03 6.18
N PRO A 166 -20.30 14.43 7.29
CA PRO A 166 -20.13 13.75 8.56
C PRO A 166 -20.35 12.24 8.45
N GLY A 167 -19.37 11.46 8.89
CA GLY A 167 -19.40 10.00 8.82
C GLY A 167 -18.94 9.37 7.49
N ALA A 168 -18.97 10.10 6.37
CA ALA A 168 -18.60 9.55 5.06
C ALA A 168 -17.12 9.09 5.01
N LEU A 169 -16.23 9.83 5.64
CA LEU A 169 -14.81 9.45 5.73
C LEU A 169 -14.63 8.11 6.46
N LYS A 170 -15.36 7.91 7.55
CA LYS A 170 -15.32 6.66 8.31
C LYS A 170 -15.81 5.49 7.46
N LEU A 171 -16.96 5.65 6.79
CA LEU A 171 -17.52 4.64 5.89
C LEU A 171 -16.53 4.31 4.75
N LEU A 172 -15.87 5.31 4.17
CA LEU A 172 -14.88 5.09 3.14
C LEU A 172 -13.68 4.25 3.64
N LEU A 173 -13.17 4.55 4.84
CA LEU A 173 -12.09 3.77 5.43
C LEU A 173 -12.53 2.34 5.79
N GLU A 174 -13.78 2.16 6.21
CA GLU A 174 -14.38 0.85 6.43
C GLU A 174 -14.47 0.04 5.14
N ALA A 175 -14.88 0.69 4.07
CA ALA A 175 -15.06 0.05 2.78
C ALA A 175 -13.76 -0.27 2.04
N ALA A 176 -12.85 0.72 1.93
CA ALA A 176 -11.64 0.63 1.12
C ALA A 176 -10.43 0.11 1.91
N GLY A 177 -10.50 0.08 3.25
CA GLY A 177 -9.41 -0.34 4.12
C GLY A 177 -8.35 0.75 4.31
N THR A 178 -7.09 0.34 4.54
CA THR A 178 -5.99 1.25 4.91
C THR A 178 -4.94 1.42 3.81
N ASP A 179 -5.13 0.82 2.65
CA ASP A 179 -4.23 0.95 1.51
C ASP A 179 -4.47 2.26 0.77
N LEU A 180 -3.44 3.11 0.70
CA LEU A 180 -3.59 4.46 0.14
C LEU A 180 -3.92 4.46 -1.35
N GLN A 181 -3.39 3.52 -2.13
CA GLN A 181 -3.69 3.45 -3.56
C GLN A 181 -5.17 3.10 -3.78
N THR A 182 -5.67 2.14 -3.01
CA THR A 182 -7.10 1.76 -3.02
C THR A 182 -7.98 2.94 -2.61
N LEU A 183 -7.63 3.63 -1.51
CA LEU A 183 -8.36 4.81 -1.03
C LEU A 183 -8.41 5.92 -2.07
N VAL A 184 -7.29 6.20 -2.74
CA VAL A 184 -7.23 7.19 -3.81
C VAL A 184 -8.16 6.82 -4.96
N ASN A 185 -8.11 5.58 -5.41
CA ASN A 185 -8.97 5.09 -6.49
C ASN A 185 -10.47 5.21 -6.12
N GLU A 186 -10.83 4.89 -4.88
CA GLU A 186 -12.21 5.05 -4.40
C GLU A 186 -12.61 6.53 -4.30
N ILE A 187 -11.73 7.40 -3.80
CA ILE A 187 -11.98 8.85 -3.74
C ILE A 187 -12.18 9.43 -5.13
N GLU A 188 -11.36 9.06 -6.11
CA GLU A 188 -11.49 9.55 -7.50
C GLU A 188 -12.83 9.10 -8.12
N LYS A 189 -13.29 7.87 -7.86
CA LYS A 189 -14.62 7.41 -8.28
C LYS A 189 -15.74 8.19 -7.60
N LEU A 190 -15.66 8.39 -6.29
CA LEU A 190 -16.62 9.17 -5.51
C LEU A 190 -16.66 10.63 -5.95
N ALA A 191 -15.52 11.19 -6.33
CA ALA A 191 -15.41 12.55 -6.86
C ALA A 191 -16.19 12.71 -8.18
N LEU A 192 -16.09 11.74 -9.08
CA LEU A 192 -16.89 11.73 -10.33
C LEU A 192 -18.40 11.69 -10.03
N PHE A 193 -18.81 10.94 -9.01
CA PHE A 193 -20.21 10.83 -8.60
C PHE A 193 -20.71 12.09 -7.89
N ALA A 194 -19.90 12.70 -7.02
CA ALA A 194 -20.24 13.93 -6.32
C ALA A 194 -20.44 15.13 -7.26
N GLY A 195 -19.83 15.10 -8.44
CA GLY A 195 -19.98 16.13 -9.47
C GLY A 195 -19.66 17.54 -8.96
N THR A 196 -20.55 18.50 -9.26
CA THR A 196 -20.35 19.92 -8.90
C THR A 196 -20.61 20.24 -7.43
N SER A 197 -21.22 19.33 -6.65
CA SER A 197 -21.48 19.57 -5.23
C SER A 197 -20.21 19.65 -4.39
N GLY A 198 -19.16 18.95 -4.82
CA GLY A 198 -17.88 18.86 -4.09
C GLY A 198 -17.99 18.15 -2.74
N VAL A 199 -19.14 17.57 -2.39
CA VAL A 199 -19.37 16.89 -1.12
C VAL A 199 -19.60 15.40 -1.34
N ILE A 200 -18.74 14.59 -0.76
CA ILE A 200 -18.85 13.13 -0.75
C ILE A 200 -19.74 12.73 0.45
N THR A 201 -20.92 12.18 0.18
CA THR A 201 -21.88 11.77 1.20
C THR A 201 -21.68 10.30 1.58
N GLY A 202 -22.23 9.90 2.75
CA GLY A 202 -22.23 8.50 3.18
C GLY A 202 -22.97 7.58 2.22
N GLU A 203 -24.08 8.07 1.63
CA GLU A 203 -24.85 7.33 0.63
C GLU A 203 -24.02 7.07 -0.63
N ALA A 204 -23.26 8.05 -1.11
CA ALA A 204 -22.38 7.87 -2.25
C ALA A 204 -21.26 6.85 -1.96
N VAL A 205 -20.75 6.84 -0.73
CA VAL A 205 -19.76 5.84 -0.28
C VAL A 205 -20.39 4.45 -0.24
N ASP A 206 -21.58 4.29 0.35
CA ASP A 206 -22.29 3.01 0.43
C ASP A 206 -22.61 2.47 -0.98
N GLU A 207 -22.98 3.33 -1.91
CA GLU A 207 -23.31 2.95 -3.28
C GLU A 207 -22.10 2.58 -4.14
N LEU A 208 -20.98 3.31 -4.01
CA LEU A 208 -19.86 3.22 -4.95
C LEU A 208 -18.61 2.55 -4.40
N ALA A 209 -18.25 2.77 -3.14
CA ALA A 209 -16.94 2.36 -2.61
C ALA A 209 -16.88 0.92 -2.09
N GLY A 210 -17.92 0.10 -2.33
CA GLY A 210 -17.91 -1.30 -1.93
C GLY A 210 -17.94 -1.51 -0.42
N ALA A 211 -18.47 -0.56 0.37
CA ALA A 211 -18.84 -0.80 1.76
C ALA A 211 -19.80 -1.99 1.84
N SER A 212 -20.69 -2.10 0.85
CA SER A 212 -21.52 -3.28 0.60
C SER A 212 -20.68 -4.55 0.44
N ARG A 213 -19.57 -4.48 -0.30
CA ARG A 213 -18.66 -5.61 -0.56
C ARG A 213 -17.96 -6.11 0.70
N GLN A 214 -17.36 -5.20 1.47
CA GLN A 214 -16.64 -5.60 2.68
C GLN A 214 -17.60 -6.10 3.76
N ARG A 215 -18.76 -5.46 3.89
CA ARG A 215 -19.85 -5.92 4.76
C ARG A 215 -20.35 -7.28 4.31
N GLY A 216 -20.60 -7.49 3.02
CA GLY A 216 -20.98 -8.78 2.46
C GLY A 216 -19.97 -9.88 2.71
N ILE A 217 -18.66 -9.60 2.59
CA ILE A 217 -17.59 -10.56 2.94
C ILE A 217 -17.58 -10.85 4.45
N PHE A 218 -17.76 -9.83 5.29
CA PHE A 218 -17.84 -10.00 6.74
C PHE A 218 -19.03 -10.89 7.13
N GLU A 219 -20.21 -10.60 6.57
CA GLU A 219 -21.44 -11.38 6.77
C GLU A 219 -21.32 -12.80 6.23
N LEU A 220 -20.67 -12.98 5.08
CA LEU A 220 -20.39 -14.29 4.49
C LEU A 220 -19.52 -15.14 5.44
N ILE A 221 -18.44 -14.56 5.97
CA ILE A 221 -17.55 -15.25 6.90
C ILE A 221 -18.24 -15.55 8.23
N ASP A 222 -19.12 -14.66 8.69
CA ASP A 222 -19.92 -14.88 9.89
C ASP A 222 -20.92 -16.03 9.70
N ALA A 223 -21.60 -16.09 8.55
CA ALA A 223 -22.49 -17.20 8.21
C ALA A 223 -21.74 -18.55 8.12
N LEU A 224 -20.55 -18.55 7.50
CA LEU A 224 -19.69 -19.74 7.44
C LEU A 224 -19.19 -20.17 8.83
N GLY A 225 -18.85 -19.21 9.70
CA GLY A 225 -18.45 -19.47 11.09
C GLY A 225 -19.58 -20.11 11.91
N ARG A 226 -20.83 -19.77 11.63
CA ARG A 226 -22.02 -20.37 12.23
C ARG A 226 -22.48 -21.66 11.54
N ARG A 227 -21.80 -22.09 10.48
CA ARG A 227 -22.18 -23.24 9.63
C ARG A 227 -23.57 -23.09 9.00
N ASP A 228 -23.99 -21.86 8.73
CA ASP A 228 -25.23 -21.55 8.02
C ASP A 228 -24.93 -21.45 6.52
N SER A 229 -24.85 -22.63 5.87
CA SER A 229 -24.55 -22.72 4.44
C SER A 229 -25.63 -22.02 3.59
N ARG A 230 -26.89 -22.01 4.07
CA ARG A 230 -27.99 -21.34 3.33
C ARG A 230 -27.79 -19.83 3.29
N ALA A 231 -27.54 -19.22 4.45
CA ALA A 231 -27.26 -17.79 4.50
C ALA A 231 -25.97 -17.45 3.73
N ALA A 232 -24.92 -18.26 3.85
CA ALA A 232 -23.66 -18.07 3.13
C ALA A 232 -23.85 -18.10 1.61
N LEU A 233 -24.65 -19.03 1.06
CA LEU A 233 -24.95 -19.09 -0.36
C LEU A 233 -25.77 -17.88 -0.84
N GLN A 234 -26.74 -17.39 -0.05
CA GLN A 234 -27.51 -16.21 -0.37
C GLN A 234 -26.63 -14.95 -0.44
N ILE A 235 -25.72 -14.78 0.54
CA ILE A 235 -24.78 -13.66 0.58
C ILE A 235 -23.80 -13.76 -0.60
N LEU A 236 -23.27 -14.96 -0.89
CA LEU A 236 -22.40 -15.17 -2.04
C LEU A 236 -23.12 -14.81 -3.36
N ALA A 237 -24.36 -15.26 -3.54
CA ALA A 237 -25.15 -14.93 -4.72
C ALA A 237 -25.31 -13.40 -4.86
N SER A 238 -25.66 -12.72 -3.77
CA SER A 238 -25.80 -11.26 -3.75
C SER A 238 -24.52 -10.53 -4.15
N LEU A 239 -23.35 -11.00 -3.68
CA LEU A 239 -22.04 -10.43 -4.06
C LEU A 239 -21.75 -10.63 -5.55
N LEU A 240 -22.02 -11.84 -6.08
CA LEU A 240 -21.80 -12.16 -7.49
C LEU A 240 -22.78 -11.38 -8.40
N ASP A 241 -24.03 -11.26 -8.01
CA ASP A 241 -25.07 -10.51 -8.75
C ASP A 241 -24.79 -8.99 -8.73
N ALA A 242 -24.13 -8.48 -7.67
CA ALA A 242 -23.59 -7.12 -7.61
C ALA A 242 -22.37 -6.89 -8.50
N GLY A 243 -21.90 -7.92 -9.23
CA GLY A 243 -20.78 -7.83 -10.16
C GLY A 243 -19.42 -8.06 -9.54
N GLU A 244 -19.36 -8.58 -8.30
CA GLU A 244 -18.08 -8.87 -7.65
C GLU A 244 -17.37 -10.04 -8.34
N ALA A 245 -16.10 -9.82 -8.71
CA ALA A 245 -15.31 -10.88 -9.34
C ALA A 245 -15.05 -12.03 -8.34
N PRO A 246 -15.32 -13.29 -8.71
CA PRO A 246 -15.12 -14.46 -7.85
C PRO A 246 -13.71 -14.53 -7.23
N LEU A 247 -12.68 -14.19 -8.00
CA LEU A 247 -11.30 -14.15 -7.52
C LEU A 247 -11.09 -13.09 -6.42
N MET A 248 -11.78 -11.95 -6.52
CA MET A 248 -11.74 -10.91 -5.50
C MET A 248 -12.39 -11.38 -4.21
N ILE A 249 -13.54 -12.06 -4.28
CA ILE A 249 -14.22 -12.65 -3.11
C ILE A 249 -13.27 -13.63 -2.39
N VAL A 250 -12.63 -14.55 -3.12
CA VAL A 250 -11.64 -15.49 -2.55
C VAL A 250 -10.49 -14.76 -1.87
N THR A 251 -9.94 -13.73 -2.52
CA THR A 251 -8.82 -12.95 -1.99
C THR A 251 -9.19 -12.22 -0.70
N MET A 252 -10.37 -11.61 -0.66
CA MET A 252 -10.86 -10.90 0.52
C MET A 252 -11.17 -11.85 1.68
N MET A 253 -11.81 -13.00 1.41
CA MET A 253 -12.03 -14.04 2.41
C MET A 253 -10.71 -14.56 2.98
N ALA A 254 -9.73 -14.86 2.13
CA ALA A 254 -8.42 -15.35 2.57
C ALA A 254 -7.68 -14.32 3.44
N ARG A 255 -7.76 -13.04 3.09
CA ARG A 255 -7.23 -11.94 3.92
C ARG A 255 -7.91 -11.89 5.28
N HIS A 256 -9.24 -11.95 5.30
CA HIS A 256 -10.03 -11.87 6.52
C HIS A 256 -9.76 -13.04 7.48
N TYR A 257 -9.69 -14.27 6.99
CA TYR A 257 -9.35 -15.43 7.83
C TYR A 257 -7.91 -15.35 8.39
N ARG A 258 -6.95 -14.85 7.61
CA ARG A 258 -5.58 -14.58 8.13
C ARG A 258 -5.60 -13.55 9.25
N GLN A 259 -6.36 -12.46 9.10
CA GLN A 259 -6.55 -11.45 10.14
C GLN A 259 -7.18 -12.05 11.40
N ILE A 260 -8.20 -12.91 11.26
CA ILE A 260 -8.80 -13.65 12.39
C ILE A 260 -7.75 -14.46 13.14
N LEU A 261 -6.88 -15.19 12.43
CA LEU A 261 -5.84 -16.00 13.06
C LEU A 261 -4.82 -15.16 13.84
N ILE A 262 -4.40 -14.02 13.27
CA ILE A 262 -3.50 -13.07 13.93
C ILE A 262 -4.16 -12.50 15.19
N VAL A 263 -5.42 -12.05 15.10
CA VAL A 263 -6.16 -11.50 16.24
C VAL A 263 -6.30 -12.54 17.35
N LYS A 264 -6.66 -13.79 17.02
CA LYS A 264 -6.77 -14.88 18.01
C LYS A 264 -5.45 -15.12 18.73
N GLU A 265 -4.36 -15.26 18.01
CA GLU A 265 -3.03 -15.48 18.58
C GLU A 265 -2.61 -14.35 19.51
N MET A 266 -2.81 -13.11 19.11
CA MET A 266 -2.44 -11.95 19.91
C MET A 266 -3.33 -11.77 21.14
N LEU A 267 -4.63 -12.11 21.06
CA LEU A 267 -5.54 -12.12 22.22
C LEU A 267 -5.11 -13.17 23.25
N GLU A 268 -4.72 -14.37 22.83
CA GLU A 268 -4.19 -15.42 23.72
C GLU A 268 -2.90 -14.97 24.41
N ASN A 269 -2.04 -14.25 23.68
CA ASN A 269 -0.82 -13.65 24.21
C ASN A 269 -1.05 -12.35 25.00
N ARG A 270 -2.31 -12.00 25.28
CA ARG A 270 -2.73 -10.83 26.08
C ARG A 270 -2.12 -9.51 25.59
N ARG A 271 -1.96 -9.36 24.27
CA ARG A 271 -1.46 -8.12 23.67
C ARG A 271 -2.49 -7.01 23.78
N LYS A 272 -1.99 -5.77 23.72
CA LYS A 272 -2.87 -4.59 23.80
C LYS A 272 -3.73 -4.45 22.54
N PRO A 273 -4.96 -3.92 22.63
CA PRO A 273 -5.84 -3.72 21.49
C PRO A 273 -5.19 -2.95 20.32
N SER A 274 -4.40 -1.93 20.63
CA SER A 274 -3.68 -1.15 19.60
C SER A 274 -2.62 -1.97 18.86
N GLU A 275 -1.88 -2.83 19.55
CA GLU A 275 -0.90 -3.73 18.95
C GLU A 275 -1.57 -4.78 18.05
N ILE A 276 -2.72 -5.29 18.49
CA ILE A 276 -3.51 -6.28 17.73
C ILE A 276 -4.07 -5.64 16.45
N SER A 277 -4.66 -4.46 16.55
CA SER A 277 -5.20 -3.70 15.42
C SER A 277 -4.12 -3.41 14.37
N GLU A 278 -2.93 -3.01 14.81
CA GLU A 278 -1.78 -2.74 13.93
C GLU A 278 -1.27 -4.02 13.24
N ALA A 279 -1.04 -5.08 13.99
CA ALA A 279 -0.51 -6.34 13.47
C ALA A 279 -1.48 -7.05 12.51
N ALA A 280 -2.77 -7.05 12.84
CA ALA A 280 -3.81 -7.64 12.00
C ALA A 280 -4.25 -6.71 10.85
N GLN A 281 -3.77 -5.46 10.81
CA GLN A 281 -4.20 -4.44 9.85
C GLN A 281 -5.73 -4.26 9.84
N VAL A 282 -6.35 -4.33 11.02
CA VAL A 282 -7.79 -4.11 11.21
C VAL A 282 -7.98 -2.68 11.71
N PRO A 283 -8.74 -1.84 11.01
CA PRO A 283 -9.03 -0.47 11.43
C PRO A 283 -9.65 -0.40 12.83
N GLY A 284 -9.26 0.60 13.62
CA GLY A 284 -9.67 0.72 15.02
C GLY A 284 -11.19 0.81 15.23
N PHE A 285 -11.90 1.40 14.27
CA PHE A 285 -13.36 1.61 14.36
C PHE A 285 -14.18 0.31 14.15
N ILE A 286 -13.65 -0.71 13.41
CA ILE A 286 -14.29 -2.04 13.29
C ILE A 286 -13.66 -3.07 14.23
N PHE A 287 -12.64 -2.68 14.99
CA PHE A 287 -11.81 -3.60 15.75
C PHE A 287 -12.62 -4.42 16.77
N GLU A 288 -13.54 -3.79 17.50
CA GLU A 288 -14.38 -4.48 18.49
C GLU A 288 -15.29 -5.53 17.85
N GLU A 289 -15.89 -5.19 16.71
CA GLU A 289 -16.74 -6.09 15.95
C GLU A 289 -15.92 -7.25 15.38
N PHE A 290 -14.75 -6.93 14.82
CA PHE A 290 -13.82 -7.92 14.28
C PHE A 290 -13.32 -8.89 15.38
N VAL A 291 -12.98 -8.39 16.57
CA VAL A 291 -12.59 -9.23 17.72
C VAL A 291 -13.74 -10.14 18.16
N ARG A 292 -14.99 -9.64 18.14
CA ARG A 292 -16.18 -10.46 18.45
C ARG A 292 -16.31 -11.60 17.45
N GLN A 293 -16.21 -11.34 16.15
CA GLN A 293 -16.23 -12.35 15.10
C GLN A 293 -15.03 -13.32 15.23
N ALA A 294 -13.83 -12.81 15.45
CA ALA A 294 -12.65 -13.66 15.65
C ALA A 294 -12.81 -14.61 16.83
N ARG A 295 -13.49 -14.21 17.91
CA ARG A 295 -13.78 -15.10 19.07
C ARG A 295 -14.80 -16.18 18.74
N SER A 296 -15.81 -15.89 17.91
CA SER A 296 -16.86 -16.85 17.54
C SER A 296 -16.40 -17.93 16.57
N ILE A 297 -15.40 -17.64 15.74
CA ILE A 297 -14.89 -18.59 14.73
C ILE A 297 -13.82 -19.48 15.36
N ASP A 298 -13.93 -20.80 15.14
CA ASP A 298 -12.92 -21.74 15.61
C ASP A 298 -11.58 -21.58 14.87
N ARG A 299 -10.45 -21.79 15.59
CA ARG A 299 -9.10 -21.63 15.02
C ARG A 299 -8.80 -22.65 13.92
N GLU A 300 -9.16 -23.90 14.15
CA GLU A 300 -8.93 -24.96 13.17
C GLU A 300 -9.79 -24.75 11.93
N PHE A 301 -11.03 -24.28 12.11
CA PHE A 301 -11.88 -23.88 11.00
C PHE A 301 -11.25 -22.73 10.19
N ALA A 302 -10.76 -21.67 10.84
CA ALA A 302 -10.11 -20.56 10.17
C ALA A 302 -8.85 -20.99 9.38
N ARG A 303 -8.03 -21.90 9.93
CA ARG A 303 -6.88 -22.48 9.25
C ARG A 303 -7.28 -23.32 8.03
N ALA A 304 -8.27 -24.19 8.21
CA ALA A 304 -8.80 -25.00 7.12
C ALA A 304 -9.34 -24.14 5.97
N MET A 305 -10.03 -23.03 6.31
CA MET A 305 -10.50 -22.07 5.32
C MET A 305 -9.37 -21.39 4.56
N CYS A 306 -8.29 -20.99 5.22
CA CYS A 306 -7.12 -20.43 4.53
C CYS A 306 -6.55 -21.40 3.48
N LEU A 307 -6.46 -22.69 3.81
CA LEU A 307 -5.97 -23.73 2.90
C LEU A 307 -6.93 -23.96 1.72
N LYS A 308 -8.23 -24.09 2.00
CA LYS A 308 -9.25 -24.27 0.96
C LYS A 308 -9.32 -23.07 0.00
N LEU A 309 -9.21 -21.83 0.53
CA LEU A 309 -9.21 -20.64 -0.28
C LEU A 309 -7.93 -20.51 -1.14
N ALA A 310 -6.77 -20.90 -0.63
CA ALA A 310 -5.53 -20.96 -1.41
C ALA A 310 -5.63 -21.98 -2.56
N GLU A 311 -6.23 -23.14 -2.31
CA GLU A 311 -6.49 -24.14 -3.36
C GLU A 311 -7.50 -23.61 -4.39
N THR A 312 -8.55 -22.90 -3.95
CA THR A 312 -9.54 -22.29 -4.83
C THR A 312 -8.90 -21.20 -5.72
N ASP A 313 -8.06 -20.33 -5.16
CA ASP A 313 -7.30 -19.32 -5.91
C ASP A 313 -6.41 -19.98 -6.98
N ARG A 314 -5.71 -21.06 -6.63
CA ARG A 314 -4.90 -21.82 -7.58
C ARG A 314 -5.74 -22.40 -8.71
N ARG A 315 -6.90 -22.98 -8.39
CA ARG A 315 -7.83 -23.55 -9.41
C ARG A 315 -8.33 -22.47 -10.36
N PHE A 316 -8.66 -21.28 -9.89
CA PHE A 316 -9.10 -20.16 -10.72
C PHE A 316 -8.02 -19.71 -11.71
N LYS A 317 -6.74 -19.81 -11.32
CA LYS A 317 -5.60 -19.39 -12.15
C LYS A 317 -5.10 -20.46 -13.11
N SER A 318 -5.36 -21.74 -12.83
CA SER A 318 -4.79 -22.87 -13.59
C SER A 318 -5.77 -23.61 -14.50
N THR A 319 -7.08 -23.40 -14.34
CA THR A 319 -8.12 -24.16 -15.06
C THR A 319 -9.26 -23.24 -15.52
N ASN A 320 -9.80 -23.54 -16.68
CA ASN A 320 -10.99 -22.84 -17.19
C ASN A 320 -12.25 -23.46 -16.52
N VAL A 321 -12.51 -23.11 -15.26
CA VAL A 321 -13.65 -23.61 -14.47
C VAL A 321 -14.72 -22.56 -14.30
N ASP A 322 -15.96 -22.99 -14.11
CA ASP A 322 -17.02 -22.10 -13.64
C ASP A 322 -16.72 -21.68 -12.21
N THR A 323 -16.24 -20.43 -12.07
CA THR A 323 -15.79 -19.87 -10.80
C THR A 323 -16.91 -19.72 -9.79
N ARG A 324 -18.16 -19.49 -10.23
CA ARG A 324 -19.36 -19.46 -9.38
C ARG A 324 -19.62 -20.84 -8.77
N MET A 325 -19.64 -21.88 -9.61
CA MET A 325 -19.84 -23.27 -9.15
C MET A 325 -18.78 -23.71 -8.14
N VAL A 326 -17.52 -23.30 -8.34
CA VAL A 326 -16.43 -23.64 -7.42
C VAL A 326 -16.62 -22.97 -6.07
N LEU A 327 -17.08 -21.70 -6.01
CA LEU A 327 -17.38 -21.03 -4.75
C LEU A 327 -18.58 -21.61 -4.03
N GLU A 328 -19.65 -21.91 -4.75
CA GLU A 328 -20.84 -22.55 -4.18
C GLU A 328 -20.50 -23.95 -3.63
N SER A 329 -19.70 -24.74 -4.35
CA SER A 329 -19.18 -26.05 -3.89
C SER A 329 -18.31 -25.91 -2.64
N LEU A 330 -17.45 -24.87 -2.58
CA LEU A 330 -16.65 -24.59 -1.39
C LEU A 330 -17.54 -24.39 -0.15
N ILE A 331 -18.62 -23.61 -0.27
CA ILE A 331 -19.56 -23.37 0.83
C ILE A 331 -20.33 -24.64 1.24
N CYS A 332 -20.75 -25.44 0.27
CA CYS A 332 -21.51 -26.66 0.54
C CYS A 332 -20.68 -27.77 1.19
N THR A 333 -19.36 -27.72 1.08
CA THR A 333 -18.43 -28.73 1.66
C THR A 333 -17.87 -28.33 3.03
N LEU A 334 -18.41 -27.30 3.65
CA LEU A 334 -18.05 -26.80 4.98
C LEU A 334 -19.07 -27.22 6.05
#